data_8a7e23f2d6a818daf8444bdd02b9b368
#
_entry.id   8a7e23f2d6a818daf8444bdd02b9b368
#
_cell.length_a   1.000
_cell.length_b   1.000
_cell.length_c   1.000
_cell.angle_alpha   90.00
_cell.angle_beta   90.00
_cell.angle_gamma   90.00
#
_symmetry.space_group_name_H-M   'P 1'
#
loop_
_entity.id
_entity.type
_entity.pdbx_description
1 polymer ?
#
loop_
_entity_poly.entity_id
_entity_poly.type
_entity_poly.pdbx_seq_one_letter_code
_entity_poly.pdbx_strand_id
1 'polypeptide(L)'
;MIRAKGAGLGGVLTPTGVGTIIEDSPYCLGKHTIKGRDYLMMEPLGADFAVIGGAKIDKAGNVWYKGDTSNFNIVMATAADVVIAEGEEIVELGVIAPEDVRTSGVFVDYVVEGGKY
;
A
#
# COMPACT_ATOMS: atom_id res chain seq x y z
N MET A 1 -1.49 9.13 2.70
CA MET A 1 -0.27 8.99 3.49
C MET A 1 0.56 7.78 3.07
N ILE A 2 -0.01 6.57 3.01
CA ILE A 2 0.69 5.33 2.59
C ILE A 2 1.19 5.44 1.15
N ARG A 3 0.34 5.88 0.22
CA ARG A 3 0.71 6.08 -1.18
C ARG A 3 1.85 7.09 -1.36
N ALA A 4 1.84 8.17 -0.58
CA ALA A 4 2.91 9.17 -0.60
C ALA A 4 4.24 8.57 -0.18
N LYS A 5 4.27 7.70 0.84
CA LYS A 5 5.48 7.00 1.26
C LYS A 5 6.03 6.11 0.16
N GLY A 6 5.16 5.30 -0.45
CA GLY A 6 5.56 4.41 -1.56
C GLY A 6 6.07 5.15 -2.79
N ALA A 7 5.58 6.35 -3.04
CA ALA A 7 6.00 7.20 -4.15
C ALA A 7 7.24 8.09 -3.82
N GLY A 8 7.77 8.00 -2.60
CA GLY A 8 8.91 8.82 -2.17
C GLY A 8 8.58 10.30 -1.97
N LEU A 9 7.30 10.64 -1.77
CA LEU A 9 6.87 12.02 -1.54
C LEU A 9 7.10 12.42 -0.08
N GLY A 10 7.45 13.69 0.14
CA GLY A 10 7.72 14.25 1.47
C GLY A 10 6.46 14.59 2.28
N GLY A 11 5.30 14.49 1.69
CA GLY A 11 4.02 14.79 2.34
C GLY A 11 2.88 14.76 1.34
N VAL A 12 1.66 14.87 1.87
CA VAL A 12 0.45 14.96 1.06
C VAL A 12 -0.45 16.07 1.59
N LEU A 13 -0.90 16.94 0.70
CA LEU A 13 -1.89 17.98 1.01
C LEU A 13 -3.29 17.41 0.82
N THR A 14 -4.09 17.45 1.87
CA THR A 14 -5.47 16.96 1.84
C THR A 14 -6.42 17.92 2.56
N PRO A 15 -7.63 18.14 2.02
CA PRO A 15 -8.65 18.90 2.74
C PRO A 15 -9.32 18.08 3.86
N THR A 16 -9.09 16.75 3.87
CA THR A 16 -9.63 15.85 4.89
C THR A 16 -9.03 16.18 6.24
N GLY A 17 -9.88 16.34 7.25
CA GLY A 17 -9.46 16.61 8.61
C GLY A 17 -9.29 18.09 8.97
N VAL A 18 -9.42 19.01 7.99
CA VAL A 18 -9.41 20.46 8.29
C VAL A 18 -10.55 20.80 9.25
N GLY A 19 -10.24 21.55 10.31
CA GLY A 19 -11.20 21.92 11.35
C GLY A 19 -11.52 20.81 12.35
N THR A 20 -10.73 19.74 12.38
CA THR A 20 -10.89 18.62 13.30
C THR A 20 -9.65 18.42 14.18
N ILE A 21 -9.75 17.50 15.14
CA ILE A 21 -8.61 17.13 16.02
C ILE A 21 -7.41 16.55 15.25
N ILE A 22 -7.58 16.20 13.97
CA ILE A 22 -6.48 15.73 13.11
C ILE A 22 -5.44 16.82 12.92
N GLU A 23 -5.81 18.09 13.01
CA GLU A 23 -4.85 19.21 12.95
C GLU A 23 -3.79 19.13 14.04
N ASP A 24 -4.13 18.54 15.20
CA ASP A 24 -3.25 18.38 16.35
C ASP A 24 -2.50 17.03 16.35
N SER A 25 -2.71 16.22 15.32
CA SER A 25 -2.03 14.94 15.17
C SER A 25 -0.53 15.12 14.98
N PRO A 26 0.33 14.26 15.57
CA PRO A 26 1.76 14.26 15.30
C PRO A 26 2.11 13.99 13.83
N TYR A 27 1.18 13.42 13.05
CA TYR A 27 1.33 13.19 11.61
C TYR A 27 0.94 14.41 10.76
N CYS A 28 0.37 15.46 11.37
CA CYS A 28 0.05 16.70 10.68
C CYS A 28 1.24 17.65 10.75
N LEU A 29 1.84 17.95 9.60
CA LEU A 29 3.01 18.83 9.47
C LEU A 29 2.64 20.30 9.38
N GLY A 30 1.35 20.64 9.30
CA GLY A 30 0.87 22.00 9.25
C GLY A 30 -0.34 22.19 8.33
N LYS A 31 -0.89 23.40 8.40
CA LYS A 31 -2.03 23.82 7.60
C LYS A 31 -1.57 24.78 6.53
N HIS A 32 -2.03 24.59 5.31
CA HIS A 32 -1.69 25.42 4.15
C HIS A 32 -2.96 25.85 3.40
N THR A 33 -3.00 27.10 3.01
CA THR A 33 -4.09 27.63 2.18
C THR A 33 -3.61 27.78 0.74
N ILE A 34 -4.29 27.12 -0.18
CA ILE A 34 -3.95 27.16 -1.61
C ILE A 34 -5.22 27.55 -2.37
N LYS A 35 -5.14 28.64 -3.14
CA LYS A 35 -6.27 29.16 -3.92
C LYS A 35 -7.56 29.31 -3.10
N GLY A 36 -7.42 29.81 -1.87
CA GLY A 36 -8.54 30.07 -0.96
C GLY A 36 -9.14 28.84 -0.26
N ARG A 37 -8.53 27.67 -0.41
CA ARG A 37 -8.96 26.45 0.29
C ARG A 37 -7.88 25.96 1.25
N ASP A 38 -8.30 25.56 2.44
CA ASP A 38 -7.41 25.03 3.46
C ASP A 38 -7.12 23.55 3.26
N TYR A 39 -5.86 23.17 3.49
CA TYR A 39 -5.35 21.81 3.42
C TYR A 39 -4.47 21.51 4.64
N LEU A 40 -4.45 20.25 5.04
CA LEU A 40 -3.45 19.77 5.97
C LEU A 40 -2.31 19.09 5.19
N MET A 41 -1.07 19.39 5.56
CA MET A 41 0.09 18.64 5.11
C MET A 41 0.25 17.45 6.02
N MET A 42 0.00 16.25 5.49
CA MET A 42 0.12 15.01 6.24
C MET A 42 1.44 14.31 5.93
N GLU A 43 2.08 13.78 6.97
CA GLU A 43 3.31 13.00 6.84
C GLU A 43 3.06 11.70 6.07
N PRO A 44 4.00 11.26 5.20
CA PRO A 44 3.93 9.95 4.58
C PRO A 44 3.97 8.84 5.64
N LEU A 45 3.09 7.86 5.51
CA LEU A 45 3.00 6.73 6.44
C LEU A 45 3.64 5.49 5.82
N GLY A 46 4.73 5.02 6.41
CA GLY A 46 5.40 3.78 6.05
C GLY A 46 5.56 2.86 7.25
N ALA A 47 6.16 1.70 7.01
CA ALA A 47 6.44 0.69 8.02
C ALA A 47 7.72 -0.07 7.70
N ASP A 48 8.28 -0.75 8.69
CA ASP A 48 9.41 -1.66 8.48
C ASP A 48 8.95 -2.91 7.74
N PHE A 49 7.76 -3.42 8.06
CA PHE A 49 7.15 -4.60 7.46
C PHE A 49 5.75 -4.30 6.94
N ALA A 50 5.43 -4.85 5.77
CA ALA A 50 4.06 -4.98 5.29
C ALA A 50 3.74 -6.46 5.10
N VAL A 51 2.61 -6.89 5.63
CA VAL A 51 2.04 -8.22 5.38
C VAL A 51 0.83 -8.02 4.49
N ILE A 52 0.88 -8.57 3.29
CA ILE A 52 -0.19 -8.47 2.31
C ILE A 52 -0.77 -9.85 2.00
N GLY A 53 -2.05 -9.91 1.68
CA GLY A 53 -2.74 -11.15 1.35
C GLY A 53 -3.27 -11.14 -0.07
N GLY A 54 -2.98 -12.19 -0.85
CA GLY A 54 -3.46 -12.37 -2.21
C GLY A 54 -4.12 -13.72 -2.43
N ALA A 55 -4.90 -13.84 -3.50
CA ALA A 55 -5.53 -15.11 -3.86
C ALA A 55 -4.53 -16.05 -4.54
N LYS A 56 -3.74 -15.52 -5.48
CA LYS A 56 -2.66 -16.27 -6.15
C LYS A 56 -1.38 -15.46 -6.13
N ILE A 57 -0.28 -16.13 -5.82
CA ILE A 57 1.06 -15.54 -5.87
C ILE A 57 1.94 -16.49 -6.67
N ASP A 58 2.64 -15.97 -7.65
CA ASP A 58 3.62 -16.77 -8.38
C ASP A 58 4.98 -16.82 -7.66
N LYS A 59 5.88 -17.66 -8.13
CA LYS A 59 7.20 -17.86 -7.52
C LYS A 59 8.12 -16.64 -7.63
N ALA A 60 7.77 -15.65 -8.46
CA ALA A 60 8.47 -14.37 -8.52
C ALA A 60 7.88 -13.32 -7.57
N GLY A 61 6.80 -13.65 -6.86
CA GLY A 61 6.14 -12.73 -5.93
C GLY A 61 5.06 -11.86 -6.55
N ASN A 62 4.69 -12.08 -7.81
CA ASN A 62 3.58 -11.35 -8.42
C ASN A 62 2.26 -11.79 -7.82
N VAL A 63 1.43 -10.84 -7.44
CA VAL A 63 0.19 -11.10 -6.69
C VAL A 63 -1.04 -10.76 -7.52
N TRP A 64 -1.98 -11.67 -7.55
CA TRP A 64 -3.34 -11.48 -8.06
C TRP A 64 -4.33 -11.53 -6.89
N TYR A 65 -5.26 -10.57 -6.89
CA TYR A 65 -6.30 -10.45 -5.87
C TYR A 65 -7.66 -10.82 -6.48
N LYS A 66 -8.48 -11.53 -5.70
CA LYS A 66 -9.81 -11.91 -6.12
C LYS A 66 -10.81 -10.82 -5.68
N GLY A 67 -11.58 -10.29 -6.64
CA GLY A 67 -12.59 -9.26 -6.35
C GLY A 67 -11.99 -8.00 -5.73
N ASP A 68 -12.59 -7.50 -4.66
CA ASP A 68 -12.19 -6.25 -3.99
C ASP A 68 -11.10 -6.45 -2.93
N THR A 69 -10.50 -7.63 -2.84
CA THR A 69 -9.51 -7.94 -1.80
C THR A 69 -8.17 -7.23 -1.99
N SER A 70 -7.95 -6.57 -3.13
CA SER A 70 -6.76 -5.74 -3.34
C SER A 70 -6.65 -4.62 -2.31
N ASN A 71 -7.76 -3.93 -2.02
CA ASN A 71 -7.90 -2.91 -0.99
C ASN A 71 -6.61 -2.06 -0.83
N PHE A 72 -6.02 -1.99 0.36
CA PHE A 72 -4.76 -1.30 0.62
C PHE A 72 -3.50 -2.14 0.31
N ASN A 73 -3.63 -3.42 0.01
CA ASN A 73 -2.50 -4.33 -0.21
C ASN A 73 -1.49 -3.79 -1.23
N ILE A 74 -1.97 -3.26 -2.35
CA ILE A 74 -1.11 -2.75 -3.43
C ILE A 74 -0.26 -1.57 -2.94
N VAL A 75 -0.86 -0.60 -2.26
CA VAL A 75 -0.13 0.59 -1.81
C VAL A 75 0.76 0.29 -0.60
N MET A 76 0.35 -0.62 0.29
CA MET A 76 1.15 -1.05 1.42
C MET A 76 2.45 -1.73 1.00
N ALA A 77 2.41 -2.53 -0.06
CA ALA A 77 3.60 -3.18 -0.60
C ALA A 77 4.67 -2.18 -1.05
N THR A 78 4.29 -0.98 -1.45
CA THR A 78 5.23 0.07 -1.87
C THR A 78 5.78 0.91 -0.71
N ALA A 79 5.19 0.82 0.48
CA ALA A 79 5.43 1.72 1.61
C ALA A 79 6.20 1.09 2.78
N ALA A 80 6.66 -0.15 2.64
CA ALA A 80 7.41 -0.86 3.65
C ALA A 80 8.80 -1.27 3.16
N ASP A 81 9.72 -1.45 4.11
CA ASP A 81 11.09 -1.88 3.80
C ASP A 81 11.13 -3.36 3.45
N VAL A 82 10.32 -4.18 4.13
CA VAL A 82 10.19 -5.62 3.89
C VAL A 82 8.73 -5.98 3.65
N VAL A 83 8.46 -6.69 2.58
CA VAL A 83 7.11 -7.10 2.20
C VAL A 83 6.99 -8.62 2.21
N ILE A 84 6.04 -9.11 3.00
CA ILE A 84 5.68 -10.52 3.11
C ILE A 84 4.32 -10.70 2.47
N ALA A 85 4.24 -11.51 1.43
CA ALA A 85 2.99 -11.81 0.74
C ALA A 85 2.52 -13.21 1.08
N GLU A 86 1.33 -13.32 1.67
CA GLU A 86 0.64 -14.57 1.94
C GLU A 86 -0.37 -14.84 0.84
N GLY A 87 -0.29 -15.99 0.19
CA GLY A 87 -1.21 -16.41 -0.86
C GLY A 87 -2.05 -17.61 -0.46
N GLU A 88 -3.32 -17.63 -0.85
CA GLU A 88 -4.15 -18.83 -0.72
C GLU A 88 -3.59 -19.97 -1.57
N GLU A 89 -2.98 -19.62 -2.71
CA GLU A 89 -2.37 -20.55 -3.64
C GLU A 89 -1.07 -19.98 -4.20
N ILE A 90 0.00 -20.75 -4.14
CA ILE A 90 1.26 -20.43 -4.82
C ILE A 90 1.28 -21.12 -6.16
N VAL A 91 1.47 -20.35 -7.23
CA VAL A 91 1.40 -20.85 -8.61
C VAL A 91 2.74 -20.72 -9.32
N GLU A 92 2.90 -21.45 -10.42
CA GLU A 92 4.07 -21.34 -11.27
C GLU A 92 4.09 -20.00 -12.03
N LEU A 93 5.28 -19.60 -12.48
CA LEU A 93 5.45 -18.43 -13.33
C LEU A 93 4.62 -18.57 -14.61
N GLY A 94 3.93 -17.50 -15.01
CA GLY A 94 3.10 -17.45 -16.21
C GLY A 94 1.64 -17.88 -16.01
N VAL A 95 1.29 -18.45 -14.84
CA VAL A 95 -0.11 -18.77 -14.52
C VAL A 95 -0.92 -17.48 -14.32
N ILE A 96 -0.32 -16.46 -13.69
CA ILE A 96 -0.91 -15.13 -13.62
C ILE A 96 -0.48 -14.40 -14.89
N ALA A 97 -1.45 -14.02 -15.72
CA ALA A 97 -1.15 -13.26 -16.94
C ALA A 97 -0.53 -11.90 -16.55
N PRO A 98 0.42 -11.35 -17.35
CA PRO A 98 1.06 -10.07 -17.02
C PRO A 98 0.09 -8.93 -16.74
N GLU A 99 -1.01 -8.85 -17.48
CA GLU A 99 -2.07 -7.86 -17.31
C GLU A 99 -2.89 -8.03 -16.02
N ASP A 100 -2.85 -9.21 -15.39
CA ASP A 100 -3.57 -9.53 -14.16
C ASP A 100 -2.72 -9.34 -12.90
N VAL A 101 -1.43 -9.07 -13.05
CA VAL A 101 -0.56 -8.74 -11.92
C VAL A 101 -0.99 -7.41 -11.32
N ARG A 102 -1.40 -7.41 -10.04
CA ARG A 102 -1.82 -6.21 -9.31
C ARG A 102 -0.73 -5.67 -8.40
N THR A 103 -0.01 -6.56 -7.71
CA THR A 103 1.22 -6.20 -7.00
C THR A 103 2.38 -6.91 -7.69
N SER A 104 3.33 -6.13 -8.18
CA SER A 104 4.52 -6.67 -8.82
C SER A 104 5.43 -7.37 -7.80
N GLY A 105 6.00 -8.50 -8.20
CA GLY A 105 6.99 -9.22 -7.41
C GLY A 105 8.24 -8.40 -7.06
N VAL A 106 8.48 -7.29 -7.76
CA VAL A 106 9.56 -6.34 -7.42
C VAL A 106 9.44 -5.80 -5.99
N PHE A 107 8.21 -5.66 -5.46
CA PHE A 107 7.97 -5.17 -4.11
C PHE A 107 7.96 -6.26 -3.05
N VAL A 108 7.91 -7.54 -3.44
CA VAL A 108 7.73 -8.66 -2.52
C VAL A 108 9.06 -9.30 -2.19
N ASP A 109 9.38 -9.40 -0.91
CA ASP A 109 10.62 -10.01 -0.42
C ASP A 109 10.43 -11.48 -0.04
N TYR A 110 9.27 -11.83 0.54
CA TYR A 110 8.95 -13.18 1.00
C TYR A 110 7.55 -13.59 0.57
N VAL A 111 7.44 -14.83 0.12
CA VAL A 111 6.16 -15.46 -0.25
C VAL A 111 5.85 -16.58 0.72
N VAL A 112 4.66 -16.59 1.28
CA VAL A 112 4.18 -17.60 2.23
C VAL A 112 2.87 -18.20 1.71
N GLU A 113 2.78 -19.52 1.72
CA GLU A 113 1.51 -20.21 1.42
C GLU A 113 0.63 -20.19 2.68
N GLY A 114 -0.53 -19.56 2.54
CA GLY A 114 -1.56 -19.51 3.58
C GLY A 114 -2.65 -20.56 3.35
N GLY A 115 -3.49 -20.74 4.37
CA GLY A 115 -4.68 -21.58 4.24
C GLY A 115 -5.82 -20.84 3.54
N LYS A 116 -6.80 -21.62 3.05
CA LYS A 116 -8.09 -21.06 2.63
C LYS A 116 -8.92 -20.73 3.87
N TYR A 117 -9.43 -19.54 3.91
CA TYR A 117 -10.29 -19.06 4.99
C TYR A 117 -11.75 -19.09 4.58
#